data_c0902511977df220e13e1c2631255bab
#
_entry.id   c0902511977df220e13e1c2631255bab
#
_cell.length_a   1.000
_cell.length_b   1.000
_cell.length_c   1.000
_cell.angle_alpha   90.00
_cell.angle_beta   90.00
_cell.angle_gamma   90.00
#
_symmetry.space_group_name_H-M   'P 1'
#
loop_
_entity.id
_entity.type
_entity.pdbx_description
1 polymer ?
#
loop_
_entity_poly.entity_id
_entity_poly.type
_entity_poly.pdbx_seq_one_letter_code
_entity_poly.pdbx_strand_id
1 'polypeptide(L)'
;MQWPGDSEADFDALISMEEQVDAALGPYAYVDGHDFGSGEMNIFIETDRPTETFADAANALREGPRWGDLRAAYREARGGPYEILWPQSLRKFSVK
;
A
#
# COMPACT_ATOMS: atom_id res chain seq x y z
N MET A 1 1.55 -0.31 1.20
CA MET A 1 0.09 -0.41 1.36
C MET A 1 -0.25 -1.88 1.59
N GLN A 2 -1.08 -2.14 2.54
CA GLN A 2 -1.33 -3.51 3.01
C GLN A 2 -2.82 -3.76 3.25
N TRP A 3 -3.26 -4.96 2.92
CA TRP A 3 -4.64 -5.45 3.14
C TRP A 3 -4.59 -6.90 3.61
N PRO A 4 -5.62 -7.37 4.33
CA PRO A 4 -5.80 -8.80 4.52
C PRO A 4 -6.17 -9.45 3.17
N GLY A 5 -5.70 -10.67 2.93
CA GLY A 5 -6.04 -11.39 1.71
C GLY A 5 -5.37 -12.75 1.66
N ASP A 6 -6.09 -13.74 1.16
CA ASP A 6 -5.61 -15.12 1.04
C ASP A 6 -6.27 -15.90 -0.10
N SER A 7 -7.23 -15.31 -0.80
CA SER A 7 -7.95 -15.98 -1.88
C SER A 7 -7.46 -15.53 -3.26
N GLU A 8 -7.84 -16.30 -4.29
CA GLU A 8 -7.58 -15.94 -5.67
C GLU A 8 -8.25 -14.61 -6.04
N ALA A 9 -9.46 -14.36 -5.54
CA ALA A 9 -10.14 -13.09 -5.75
C ALA A 9 -9.39 -11.92 -5.09
N ASP A 10 -8.79 -12.15 -3.94
CA ASP A 10 -7.95 -11.14 -3.28
C ASP A 10 -6.71 -10.85 -4.10
N PHE A 11 -6.07 -11.87 -4.66
CA PHE A 11 -4.91 -11.69 -5.53
C PHE A 11 -5.27 -10.87 -6.78
N ASP A 12 -6.38 -11.17 -7.42
CA ASP A 12 -6.85 -10.42 -8.59
C ASP A 12 -7.11 -8.96 -8.23
N ALA A 13 -7.70 -8.71 -7.05
CA ALA A 13 -7.90 -7.36 -6.54
C ALA A 13 -6.58 -6.63 -6.31
N LEU A 14 -5.57 -7.32 -5.78
CA LEU A 14 -4.23 -6.75 -5.56
C LEU A 14 -3.63 -6.27 -6.88
N ILE A 15 -3.67 -7.09 -7.91
CA ILE A 15 -3.11 -6.74 -9.22
C ILE A 15 -3.83 -5.53 -9.81
N SER A 16 -5.17 -5.49 -9.72
CA SER A 16 -5.95 -4.35 -10.19
C SER A 16 -5.60 -3.07 -9.43
N MET A 17 -5.48 -3.14 -8.10
CA MET A 17 -5.12 -1.99 -7.29
C MET A 17 -3.70 -1.51 -7.58
N GLU A 18 -2.76 -2.43 -7.80
CA GLU A 18 -1.39 -2.08 -8.17
C GLU A 18 -1.35 -1.28 -9.48
N GLU A 19 -2.12 -1.69 -10.48
CA GLU A 19 -2.22 -0.95 -11.75
C GLU A 19 -2.80 0.45 -11.56
N GLN A 20 -3.84 0.57 -10.73
CA GLN A 20 -4.46 1.86 -10.44
C GLN A 20 -3.50 2.80 -9.70
N VAL A 21 -2.78 2.27 -8.73
CA VAL A 21 -1.79 3.05 -7.96
C VAL A 21 -0.65 3.48 -8.88
N ASP A 22 -0.11 2.57 -9.68
CA ASP A 22 0.99 2.86 -10.59
C ASP A 22 0.64 4.02 -11.54
N ALA A 23 -0.59 4.03 -12.05
CA ALA A 23 -1.06 5.08 -12.94
C ALA A 23 -1.23 6.44 -12.23
N ALA A 24 -1.42 6.44 -10.92
CA ALA A 24 -1.71 7.64 -10.14
C ALA A 24 -0.48 8.31 -9.53
N LEU A 25 0.65 7.59 -9.45
CA LEU A 25 1.84 8.12 -8.77
C LEU A 25 2.49 9.26 -9.54
N GLY A 26 2.99 10.25 -8.79
CA GLY A 26 3.78 11.34 -9.34
C GLY A 26 5.20 10.89 -9.69
N PRO A 27 6.01 11.78 -10.30
CA PRO A 27 7.34 11.42 -10.81
C PRO A 27 8.37 11.12 -9.73
N TYR A 28 8.05 11.37 -8.47
CA TYR A 28 8.92 11.13 -7.31
C TYR A 28 8.73 9.73 -6.69
N ALA A 29 7.90 8.88 -7.31
CA ALA A 29 7.57 7.57 -6.75
C ALA A 29 7.33 6.54 -7.85
N TYR A 30 7.56 5.27 -7.53
CA TYR A 30 7.22 4.17 -8.43
C TYR A 30 6.86 2.92 -7.63
N VAL A 31 6.03 2.07 -8.23
CA VAL A 31 5.71 0.76 -7.66
C VAL A 31 6.91 -0.15 -7.82
N ASP A 32 7.43 -0.66 -6.70
CA ASP A 32 8.57 -1.55 -6.67
C ASP A 32 8.14 -3.03 -6.79
N GLY A 33 6.91 -3.34 -6.47
CA GLY A 33 6.37 -4.69 -6.57
C GLY A 33 5.27 -4.94 -5.57
N HIS A 34 4.90 -6.20 -5.47
CA HIS A 34 3.87 -6.64 -4.54
C HIS A 34 4.29 -7.95 -3.86
N ASP A 35 3.58 -8.28 -2.79
CA ASP A 35 3.74 -9.51 -2.07
C ASP A 35 2.36 -10.04 -1.67
N PHE A 36 2.19 -11.35 -1.73
CA PHE A 36 0.93 -12.02 -1.41
C PHE A 36 1.23 -13.31 -0.67
N GLY A 37 0.84 -13.37 0.60
CA GLY A 37 1.08 -14.56 1.41
C GLY A 37 0.90 -14.25 2.89
N SER A 38 0.90 -15.30 3.70
CA SER A 38 0.78 -15.19 5.16
C SER A 38 -0.48 -14.45 5.62
N GLY A 39 -1.56 -14.53 4.84
CA GLY A 39 -2.84 -13.88 5.16
C GLY A 39 -2.91 -12.40 4.85
N GLU A 40 -1.90 -11.85 4.20
CA GLU A 40 -1.87 -10.44 3.83
C GLU A 40 -1.38 -10.22 2.41
N MET A 41 -1.67 -9.05 1.88
CA MET A 41 -1.17 -8.62 0.58
C MET A 41 -0.65 -7.20 0.67
N ASN A 42 0.45 -6.94 -0.02
CA ASN A 42 1.17 -5.67 0.06
C ASN A 42 1.50 -5.14 -1.32
N ILE A 43 1.44 -3.82 -1.46
CA ILE A 43 2.04 -3.10 -2.59
C ILE A 43 3.18 -2.27 -2.03
N PHE A 44 4.38 -2.46 -2.59
CA PHE A 44 5.57 -1.73 -2.19
C PHE A 44 5.84 -0.61 -3.17
N ILE A 45 6.06 0.58 -2.64
CA ILE A 45 6.30 1.79 -3.42
C ILE A 45 7.59 2.43 -2.91
N GLU A 46 8.49 2.78 -3.82
CA GLU A 46 9.65 3.59 -3.48
C GLU A 46 9.36 5.05 -3.74
N THR A 47 9.72 5.90 -2.79
CA THR A 47 9.49 7.34 -2.90
C THR A 47 10.39 8.09 -1.91
N ASP A 48 10.73 9.32 -2.24
CA ASP A 48 11.33 10.26 -1.29
C ASP A 48 10.30 11.24 -0.71
N ARG A 49 8.99 11.04 -1.05
CA ARG A 49 7.88 11.86 -0.57
C ARG A 49 6.71 10.97 -0.13
N PRO A 50 6.84 10.30 1.03
CA PRO A 50 5.83 9.30 1.42
C PRO A 50 4.43 9.87 1.63
N THR A 51 4.30 11.06 2.17
CA THR A 51 2.97 11.68 2.41
C THR A 51 2.27 12.02 1.11
N GLU A 52 2.97 12.66 0.17
CA GLU A 52 2.41 13.01 -1.14
C GLU A 52 2.10 11.75 -1.96
N THR A 53 2.97 10.75 -1.88
CA THR A 53 2.77 9.47 -2.55
C THR A 53 1.54 8.76 -2.02
N PHE A 54 1.34 8.75 -0.71
CA PHE A 54 0.14 8.16 -0.13
C PHE A 54 -1.11 8.91 -0.59
N ALA A 55 -1.08 10.23 -0.66
CA ALA A 55 -2.21 11.02 -1.14
C ALA A 55 -2.58 10.65 -2.58
N ASP A 56 -1.60 10.49 -3.46
CA ASP A 56 -1.82 10.08 -4.84
C ASP A 56 -2.45 8.69 -4.93
N ALA A 57 -1.89 7.73 -4.19
CA ALA A 57 -2.41 6.36 -4.15
C ALA A 57 -3.82 6.30 -3.55
N ALA A 58 -4.06 7.06 -2.47
CA ALA A 58 -5.36 7.13 -1.82
C ALA A 58 -6.44 7.66 -2.77
N ASN A 59 -6.13 8.67 -3.57
CA ASN A 59 -7.07 9.20 -4.55
C ASN A 59 -7.47 8.14 -5.59
N ALA A 60 -6.56 7.26 -5.95
CA ALA A 60 -6.84 6.17 -6.88
C ALA A 60 -7.75 5.08 -6.29
N LEU A 61 -7.65 4.83 -4.97
CA LEU A 61 -8.30 3.69 -4.34
C LEU A 61 -9.50 4.04 -3.45
N ARG A 62 -9.69 5.32 -3.13
CA ARG A 62 -10.68 5.77 -2.15
C ARG A 62 -12.11 5.35 -2.46
N GLU A 63 -12.48 5.30 -3.72
CA GLU A 63 -13.83 4.91 -4.16
C GLU A 63 -13.98 3.40 -4.32
N GLY A 64 -12.89 2.65 -4.17
CA GLY A 64 -12.90 1.21 -4.37
C GLY A 64 -13.37 0.41 -3.15
N PRO A 65 -13.72 -0.87 -3.36
CA PRO A 65 -14.29 -1.71 -2.30
C PRO A 65 -13.31 -2.13 -1.21
N ARG A 66 -12.00 -1.98 -1.46
CA ARG A 66 -10.97 -2.41 -0.51
C ARG A 66 -10.43 -1.27 0.35
N TRP A 67 -10.96 -0.06 0.19
CA TRP A 67 -10.47 1.10 0.93
C TRP A 67 -10.58 0.91 2.45
N GLY A 68 -11.66 0.32 2.94
CA GLY A 68 -11.92 0.15 4.37
C GLY A 68 -10.92 -0.74 5.09
N ASP A 69 -10.23 -1.63 4.38
CA ASP A 69 -9.27 -2.58 4.94
C ASP A 69 -7.82 -2.14 4.78
N LEU A 70 -7.58 -1.00 4.14
CA LEU A 70 -6.23 -0.52 3.85
C LEU A 70 -5.48 -0.12 5.11
N ARG A 71 -4.22 -0.56 5.18
CA ARG A 71 -3.21 -0.01 6.09
C ARG A 71 -2.06 0.49 5.26
N ALA A 72 -1.47 1.61 5.67
CA ALA A 72 -0.32 2.16 4.98
C ALA A 72 0.70 2.68 5.98
N ALA A 73 1.96 2.44 5.70
CA ALA A 73 3.07 2.91 6.50
C ALA A 73 4.30 3.07 5.61
N TYR A 74 5.29 3.79 6.08
CA TYR A 74 6.54 3.94 5.37
C TYR A 74 7.73 3.78 6.32
N ARG A 75 8.89 3.49 5.76
CA ARG A 75 10.15 3.45 6.48
C ARG A 75 11.29 3.84 5.54
N GLU A 76 12.46 4.07 6.11
CA GLU A 76 13.68 4.27 5.33
C GLU A 76 13.97 3.03 4.48
N ALA A 77 14.46 3.23 3.25
CA ALA A 77 14.79 2.12 2.34
C ALA A 77 15.80 1.14 2.93
N ARG A 78 16.66 1.61 3.84
CA ARG A 78 17.66 0.79 4.51
C ARG A 78 17.11 -0.05 5.66
N GLY A 79 15.82 0.10 5.96
CA GLY A 79 15.20 -0.52 7.11
C GLY A 79 14.96 0.49 8.22
N GLY A 80 14.54 0.02 9.38
CA GLY A 80 14.17 0.86 10.49
C GLY A 80 12.67 0.75 10.80
N PRO A 81 12.17 1.48 11.78
CA PRO A 81 10.78 1.38 12.20
C PRO A 81 9.85 1.94 11.13
N TYR A 82 8.66 1.32 11.02
CA TYR A 82 7.59 1.86 10.18
C TYR A 82 6.94 3.06 10.86
N GLU A 83 6.62 4.07 10.07
CA GLU A 83 5.78 5.19 10.48
C GLU A 83 4.43 5.03 9.79
N ILE A 84 3.35 5.04 10.59
CA ILE A 84 1.99 4.75 10.10
C ILE A 84 1.41 5.97 9.41
N LEU A 85 0.90 5.76 8.18
CA LEU A 85 0.21 6.78 7.41
C LEU A 85 -1.31 6.62 7.50
N TRP A 86 -1.81 5.37 7.60
CA TRP A 86 -3.25 5.11 7.53
C TRP A 86 -3.61 3.74 8.09
N PRO A 87 -4.73 3.54 8.77
CA PRO A 87 -5.55 4.63 9.30
C PRO A 87 -4.88 5.32 10.49
N GLN A 88 -5.33 6.51 10.84
CA GLN A 88 -4.72 7.30 11.93
C GLN A 88 -4.82 6.61 13.30
N SER A 89 -5.84 5.76 13.48
CA SER A 89 -6.04 4.99 14.70
C SER A 89 -5.15 3.76 14.83
N LEU A 90 -4.44 3.37 13.76
CA LEU A 90 -3.57 2.21 13.77
C LEU A 90 -2.38 2.42 14.70
N ARG A 91 -2.06 1.44 15.51
CA ARG A 91 -0.98 1.53 16.52
C ARG A 91 0.26 0.73 16.14
N LYS A 92 0.12 -0.28 15.31
CA LYS A 92 1.22 -1.16 14.91
C LYS A 92 1.10 -1.49 13.45
N PHE A 93 2.24 -1.63 12.80
CA PHE A 93 2.33 -2.05 11.40
C PHE A 93 3.55 -2.97 11.23
N SER A 94 3.36 -4.08 10.53
CA SER A 94 4.46 -4.96 10.16
C SER A 94 4.12 -5.68 8.85
N VAL A 95 5.15 -6.13 8.15
CA VAL A 95 5.02 -7.00 6.97
C VAL A 95 5.48 -8.39 7.39
N LYS A 96 4.60 -9.37 7.22
CA LYS A 96 4.88 -10.77 7.60
C LYS A 96 5.74 -11.50 6.61
#